data_32a37284b828c711c23ebfaf92673365
#
_entry.id   32a37284b828c711c23ebfaf92673365
#
_cell.length_a   1.000
_cell.length_b   1.000
_cell.length_c   1.000
_cell.angle_alpha   90.00
_cell.angle_beta   90.00
_cell.angle_gamma   90.00
#
_symmetry.space_group_name_H-M   'P 1'
#
loop_
_entity.id
_entity.type
_entity.pdbx_description
1 polymer ?
#
loop_
_entity_poly.entity_id
_entity_poly.type
_entity_poly.pdbx_seq_one_letter_code
_entity_poly.pdbx_strand_id
1 'polypeptide(L)'
;MTDLEAYYNKFNEEKRLDSRHGRVEFVTSMHYIHQCLDEIVKERAKEEIHILDIGAGTGRYSVPLAQEGFDVTAVELVKHNLGRLKQKGAGVHAYQGNAMNLKKFSDDSFDVTLLFGPMYHLHEEKDKLAALREAVRVTKPGGRILVAYIMNEFSVITYAFKEKHILEALQEGMLTEDYHCTSKANPLYSMVRLEDIEALDRQ
;
A
#
# COMPACT_ATOMS: atom_id res chain seq x y z
N MET A 1 6.29 -14.81 14.75
CA MET A 1 6.47 -14.49 13.32
C MET A 1 5.13 -14.73 12.67
N THR A 2 4.51 -13.68 12.13
CA THR A 2 3.23 -13.78 11.41
C THR A 2 3.43 -14.43 10.04
N ASP A 3 2.34 -14.91 9.41
CA ASP A 3 2.41 -15.48 8.05
C ASP A 3 2.92 -14.43 7.05
N LEU A 4 2.56 -13.17 7.22
CA LEU A 4 3.06 -12.05 6.44
C LEU A 4 4.58 -11.88 6.56
N GLU A 5 5.12 -11.90 7.78
CA GLU A 5 6.57 -11.83 8.00
C GLU A 5 7.28 -13.05 7.41
N ALA A 6 6.70 -14.25 7.56
CA ALA A 6 7.26 -15.48 6.99
C ALA A 6 7.31 -15.44 5.47
N TYR A 7 6.29 -14.88 4.82
CA TYR A 7 6.23 -14.68 3.39
C TYR A 7 7.31 -13.71 2.92
N TYR A 8 7.34 -12.49 3.46
CA TYR A 8 8.28 -11.44 3.03
C TYR A 8 9.74 -11.72 3.39
N ASN A 9 10.02 -12.58 4.36
CA ASN A 9 11.38 -13.05 4.63
C ASN A 9 11.92 -13.95 3.51
N LYS A 10 11.03 -14.62 2.75
CA LYS A 10 11.38 -15.50 1.62
C LYS A 10 11.19 -14.84 0.26
N PHE A 11 10.25 -13.90 0.17
CA PHE A 11 9.90 -13.22 -1.07
C PHE A 11 10.89 -12.09 -1.37
N ASN A 12 11.34 -12.01 -2.62
CA ASN A 12 12.23 -10.93 -3.05
C ASN A 12 11.43 -9.69 -3.47
N GLU A 13 10.97 -8.91 -2.49
CA GLU A 13 10.20 -7.67 -2.70
C GLU A 13 10.95 -6.67 -3.60
N GLU A 14 12.29 -6.66 -3.54
CA GLU A 14 13.12 -5.78 -4.38
C GLU A 14 12.87 -5.97 -5.87
N LYS A 15 12.60 -7.21 -6.30
CA LYS A 15 12.39 -7.56 -7.71
C LYS A 15 10.92 -7.55 -8.13
N ARG A 16 9.98 -7.37 -7.21
CA ARG A 16 8.54 -7.43 -7.50
C ARG A 16 8.14 -6.44 -8.60
N LEU A 17 8.58 -5.21 -8.48
CA LEU A 17 8.25 -4.14 -9.43
C LEU A 17 9.14 -4.13 -10.68
N ASP A 18 10.10 -5.06 -10.81
CA ASP A 18 10.92 -5.21 -12.02
C ASP A 18 10.26 -6.12 -13.08
N SER A 19 9.25 -6.91 -12.68
CA SER A 19 8.44 -7.69 -13.61
C SER A 19 7.66 -6.78 -14.57
N ARG A 20 7.20 -7.30 -15.71
CA ARG A 20 6.42 -6.51 -16.69
C ARG A 20 5.18 -5.85 -16.04
N HIS A 21 4.44 -6.59 -15.23
CA HIS A 21 3.26 -6.06 -14.53
C HIS A 21 3.65 -5.10 -13.41
N GLY A 22 4.68 -5.43 -12.63
CA GLY A 22 5.17 -4.58 -11.56
C GLY A 22 5.72 -3.25 -12.07
N ARG A 23 6.33 -3.21 -13.26
CA ARG A 23 6.77 -1.95 -13.88
C ARG A 23 5.60 -1.05 -14.26
N VAL A 24 4.49 -1.62 -14.77
CA VAL A 24 3.27 -0.85 -15.03
C VAL A 24 2.72 -0.27 -13.73
N GLU A 25 2.60 -1.10 -12.69
CA GLU A 25 2.19 -0.66 -11.35
C GLU A 25 3.06 0.50 -10.86
N PHE A 26 4.38 0.35 -10.90
CA PHE A 26 5.34 1.36 -10.45
C PHE A 26 5.19 2.68 -11.21
N VAL A 27 5.20 2.63 -12.55
CA VAL A 27 5.11 3.83 -13.39
C VAL A 27 3.79 4.54 -13.20
N THR A 28 2.68 3.79 -13.13
CA THR A 28 1.35 4.36 -12.89
C THR A 28 1.26 5.01 -11.51
N SER A 29 1.74 4.33 -10.47
CA SER A 29 1.75 4.88 -9.11
C SER A 29 2.60 6.14 -9.01
N MET A 30 3.81 6.15 -9.56
CA MET A 30 4.68 7.33 -9.59
C MET A 30 4.04 8.49 -10.36
N HIS A 31 3.34 8.20 -11.46
CA HIS A 31 2.61 9.23 -12.20
C HIS A 31 1.56 9.94 -11.32
N TYR A 32 0.73 9.19 -10.59
CA TYR A 32 -0.27 9.79 -9.69
C TYR A 32 0.36 10.48 -8.48
N ILE A 33 1.45 9.95 -7.93
CA ILE A 33 2.20 10.62 -6.88
C ILE A 33 2.69 11.98 -7.38
N HIS A 34 3.33 12.03 -8.56
CA HIS A 34 3.83 13.29 -9.13
C HIS A 34 2.70 14.28 -9.45
N GLN A 35 1.55 13.82 -9.94
CA GLN A 35 0.39 14.71 -10.13
C GLN A 35 -0.01 15.43 -8.82
N CYS A 36 0.00 14.73 -7.69
CA CYS A 36 -0.27 15.35 -6.39
C CYS A 36 0.84 16.32 -5.97
N LEU A 37 2.09 15.93 -6.19
CA LEU A 37 3.26 16.73 -5.80
C LEU A 37 3.43 17.97 -6.67
N ASP A 38 3.15 17.89 -7.97
CA ASP A 38 3.27 19.01 -8.94
C ASP A 38 2.40 20.20 -8.59
N GLU A 39 1.29 19.98 -7.89
CA GLU A 39 0.46 21.08 -7.37
C GLU A 39 1.14 21.78 -6.19
N ILE A 40 1.76 21.00 -5.29
CA ILE A 40 2.35 21.53 -4.05
C ILE A 40 3.68 22.23 -4.32
N VAL A 41 4.51 21.71 -5.23
CA VAL A 41 5.81 22.30 -5.57
C VAL A 41 5.73 23.67 -6.26
N LYS A 42 4.54 24.08 -6.72
CA LYS A 42 4.32 25.42 -7.24
C LYS A 42 4.45 26.51 -6.18
N GLU A 43 4.21 26.14 -4.92
CA GLU A 43 4.10 27.08 -3.80
C GLU A 43 5.20 26.83 -2.73
N ARG A 44 5.84 25.66 -2.74
CA ARG A 44 6.79 25.25 -1.70
C ARG A 44 7.99 24.53 -2.29
N ALA A 45 9.15 24.65 -1.65
CA ALA A 45 10.35 23.91 -2.00
C ALA A 45 10.15 22.40 -1.70
N LYS A 46 10.82 21.53 -2.48
CA LYS A 46 10.65 20.07 -2.35
C LYS A 46 11.04 19.55 -0.96
N GLU A 47 12.08 20.13 -0.37
CA GLU A 47 12.59 19.78 0.97
C GLU A 47 11.60 20.09 2.10
N GLU A 48 10.63 20.97 1.85
CA GLU A 48 9.57 21.35 2.79
C GLU A 48 8.30 20.50 2.64
N ILE A 49 8.27 19.63 1.64
CA ILE A 49 7.13 18.73 1.38
C ILE A 49 7.41 17.39 2.04
N HIS A 50 6.59 17.08 3.04
CA HIS A 50 6.72 15.85 3.83
C HIS A 50 5.86 14.74 3.25
N ILE A 51 6.48 13.65 2.84
CA ILE A 51 5.82 12.46 2.30
C ILE A 51 5.92 11.31 3.31
N LEU A 52 4.80 10.64 3.58
CA LEU A 52 4.77 9.40 4.36
C LEU A 52 4.46 8.22 3.45
N ASP A 53 5.33 7.20 3.48
CA ASP A 53 5.15 5.94 2.76
C ASP A 53 4.88 4.81 3.78
N ILE A 54 3.62 4.37 3.87
CA ILE A 54 3.16 3.35 4.82
C ILE A 54 3.13 1.98 4.13
N GLY A 55 3.88 1.03 4.67
CA GLY A 55 4.13 -0.26 4.03
C GLY A 55 5.19 -0.14 2.92
N ALA A 56 6.22 0.65 3.18
CA ALA A 56 7.22 1.04 2.21
C ALA A 56 8.03 -0.11 1.58
N GLY A 57 7.95 -1.32 2.15
CA GLY A 57 8.72 -2.47 1.69
C GLY A 57 10.23 -2.19 1.71
N THR A 58 10.87 -2.39 0.58
CA THR A 58 12.29 -2.06 0.40
C THR A 58 12.53 -0.63 -0.09
N GLY A 59 11.48 0.22 -0.11
CA GLY A 59 11.57 1.64 -0.46
C GLY A 59 11.49 1.93 -1.96
N ARG A 60 10.71 1.17 -2.70
CA ARG A 60 10.57 1.35 -4.16
C ARG A 60 9.99 2.71 -4.54
N TYR A 61 9.14 3.29 -3.71
CA TYR A 61 8.60 4.65 -3.87
C TYR A 61 9.40 5.66 -3.04
N SER A 62 9.68 5.34 -1.77
CA SER A 62 10.38 6.24 -0.84
C SER A 62 11.75 6.69 -1.36
N VAL A 63 12.56 5.76 -1.91
CA VAL A 63 13.94 6.06 -2.34
C VAL A 63 13.97 7.03 -3.53
N PRO A 64 13.24 6.79 -4.64
CA PRO A 64 13.21 7.76 -5.74
C PRO A 64 12.71 9.14 -5.31
N LEU A 65 11.66 9.21 -4.51
CA LEU A 65 11.11 10.49 -4.05
C LEU A 65 12.12 11.27 -3.18
N ALA A 66 12.85 10.58 -2.30
CA ALA A 66 13.93 11.22 -1.51
C ALA A 66 15.08 11.69 -2.42
N GLN A 67 15.43 10.92 -3.47
CA GLN A 67 16.44 11.32 -4.45
C GLN A 67 16.00 12.52 -5.31
N GLU A 68 14.70 12.74 -5.45
CA GLU A 68 14.14 13.93 -6.11
C GLU A 68 14.18 15.18 -5.21
N GLY A 69 14.53 15.05 -3.93
CA GLY A 69 14.68 16.13 -2.97
C GLY A 69 13.53 16.31 -1.99
N PHE A 70 12.54 15.42 -1.98
CA PHE A 70 11.46 15.46 -0.98
C PHE A 70 11.89 14.93 0.39
N ASP A 71 11.28 15.46 1.46
CA ASP A 71 11.44 14.89 2.81
C ASP A 71 10.54 13.65 2.96
N VAL A 72 11.14 12.46 2.92
CA VAL A 72 10.44 11.20 2.91
C VAL A 72 10.62 10.42 4.20
N THR A 73 9.49 10.14 4.85
CA THR A 73 9.38 9.20 5.97
C THR A 73 8.76 7.90 5.50
N ALA A 74 9.34 6.78 5.88
CA ALA A 74 8.87 5.44 5.54
C ALA A 74 8.55 4.62 6.79
N VAL A 75 7.42 3.93 6.79
CA VAL A 75 7.02 2.98 7.82
C VAL A 75 6.88 1.59 7.21
N GLU A 76 7.59 0.61 7.77
CA GLU A 76 7.58 -0.77 7.30
C GLU A 76 7.44 -1.73 8.48
N LEU A 77 6.52 -2.70 8.36
CA LEU A 77 6.24 -3.68 9.40
C LEU A 77 7.33 -4.76 9.47
N VAL A 78 7.76 -5.25 8.30
CA VAL A 78 8.67 -6.39 8.18
C VAL A 78 10.12 -5.94 8.32
N LYS A 79 10.78 -6.40 9.39
CA LYS A 79 12.18 -6.02 9.70
C LYS A 79 13.16 -6.27 8.56
N HIS A 80 12.97 -7.36 7.80
CA HIS A 80 13.82 -7.70 6.66
C HIS A 80 13.77 -6.60 5.58
N ASN A 81 12.57 -6.20 5.18
CA ASN A 81 12.35 -5.15 4.19
C ASN A 81 12.90 -3.81 4.68
N LEU A 82 12.57 -3.44 5.93
CA LEU A 82 13.09 -2.23 6.56
C LEU A 82 14.63 -2.20 6.57
N GLY A 83 15.27 -3.33 6.87
CA GLY A 83 16.73 -3.44 6.83
C GLY A 83 17.31 -3.14 5.45
N ARG A 84 16.65 -3.66 4.39
CA ARG A 84 17.03 -3.38 3.00
C ARG A 84 16.82 -1.91 2.62
N LEU A 85 15.70 -1.32 3.02
CA LEU A 85 15.46 0.11 2.80
C LEU A 85 16.56 0.97 3.44
N LYS A 86 16.89 0.71 4.70
CA LYS A 86 17.94 1.46 5.43
C LYS A 86 19.33 1.34 4.78
N GLN A 87 19.65 0.18 4.21
CA GLN A 87 20.92 -0.05 3.52
C GLN A 87 21.10 0.82 2.26
N LYS A 88 20.00 1.29 1.64
CA LYS A 88 20.06 2.16 0.45
C LYS A 88 20.54 3.57 0.76
N GLY A 89 20.43 4.04 2.01
CA GLY A 89 21.04 5.28 2.46
C GLY A 89 20.60 6.55 1.72
N ALA A 90 19.40 6.54 1.13
CA ALA A 90 18.93 7.59 0.22
C ALA A 90 18.28 8.80 0.94
N GLY A 91 18.58 9.01 2.23
CA GLY A 91 17.99 10.12 2.99
C GLY A 91 16.56 9.86 3.49
N VAL A 92 16.03 8.64 3.35
CA VAL A 92 14.70 8.26 3.84
C VAL A 92 14.70 8.03 5.35
N HIS A 93 13.79 8.68 6.07
CA HIS A 93 13.57 8.49 7.51
C HIS A 93 12.77 7.21 7.75
N ALA A 94 13.44 6.05 7.88
CA ALA A 94 12.81 4.75 7.91
C ALA A 94 12.60 4.18 9.33
N TYR A 95 11.34 3.82 9.65
CA TYR A 95 10.92 3.32 10.96
C TYR A 95 10.18 1.98 10.83
N GLN A 96 10.35 1.13 11.85
CA GLN A 96 9.48 -0.03 11.98
C GLN A 96 8.14 0.41 12.58
N GLY A 97 7.04 0.00 11.97
CA GLY A 97 5.70 0.34 12.46
C GLY A 97 4.59 -0.43 11.75
N ASN A 98 3.37 -0.24 12.26
CA ASN A 98 2.15 -0.82 11.74
C ASN A 98 1.24 0.29 11.25
N ALA A 99 0.63 0.14 10.07
CA ALA A 99 -0.30 1.10 9.48
C ALA A 99 -1.48 1.47 10.40
N MET A 100 -1.93 0.53 11.22
CA MET A 100 -3.03 0.73 12.18
C MET A 100 -2.61 1.51 13.44
N ASN A 101 -1.33 1.86 13.58
CA ASN A 101 -0.83 2.58 14.76
C ASN A 101 0.38 3.43 14.39
N LEU A 102 0.13 4.68 14.04
CA LEU A 102 1.15 5.68 13.68
C LEU A 102 1.36 6.73 14.78
N LYS A 103 1.12 6.37 16.06
CA LYS A 103 1.24 7.28 17.22
C LYS A 103 2.60 7.97 17.37
N LYS A 104 3.62 7.46 16.68
CA LYS A 104 4.93 8.10 16.59
C LYS A 104 4.87 9.46 15.90
N PHE A 105 3.91 9.67 15.01
CA PHE A 105 3.75 10.89 14.23
C PHE A 105 2.59 11.70 14.77
N SER A 106 2.79 13.01 14.83
CA SER A 106 1.75 13.96 15.22
C SER A 106 0.65 14.03 14.14
N ASP A 107 -0.51 14.55 14.53
CA ASP A 107 -1.56 14.89 13.58
C ASP A 107 -1.04 15.93 12.59
N ASP A 108 -1.60 15.96 11.38
CA ASP A 108 -1.35 16.98 10.36
C ASP A 108 0.15 17.19 10.01
N SER A 109 0.91 16.09 9.96
CA SER A 109 2.37 16.14 9.77
C SER A 109 2.82 16.03 8.32
N PHE A 110 2.04 15.35 7.47
CA PHE A 110 2.46 15.02 6.10
C PHE A 110 1.59 15.67 5.04
N ASP A 111 2.21 16.11 3.95
CA ASP A 111 1.53 16.71 2.81
C ASP A 111 0.93 15.63 1.87
N VAL A 112 1.66 14.52 1.72
CA VAL A 112 1.22 13.37 0.92
C VAL A 112 1.48 12.09 1.71
N THR A 113 0.47 11.22 1.79
CA THR A 113 0.57 9.91 2.43
C THR A 113 0.28 8.80 1.42
N LEU A 114 1.21 7.87 1.30
CA LEU A 114 1.07 6.67 0.47
C LEU A 114 0.69 5.49 1.36
N LEU A 115 -0.38 4.78 1.01
CA LEU A 115 -0.87 3.60 1.71
C LEU A 115 -0.98 2.46 0.68
N PHE A 116 0.18 2.03 0.13
CA PHE A 116 0.23 1.13 -1.02
C PHE A 116 0.43 -0.35 -0.67
N GLY A 117 0.79 -0.67 0.55
CA GLY A 117 1.01 -2.05 1.01
C GLY A 117 -0.09 -2.58 1.91
N PRO A 118 -0.43 -1.88 2.98
CA PRO A 118 -1.21 -2.44 4.08
C PRO A 118 -2.63 -2.86 3.71
N MET A 119 -3.34 -2.11 2.86
CA MET A 119 -4.77 -2.30 2.65
C MET A 119 -5.15 -3.67 2.09
N TYR A 120 -4.30 -4.25 1.27
CA TYR A 120 -4.55 -5.58 0.73
C TYR A 120 -3.97 -6.72 1.59
N HIS A 121 -3.34 -6.41 2.73
CA HIS A 121 -2.95 -7.39 3.75
C HIS A 121 -3.88 -7.40 4.97
N LEU A 122 -4.81 -6.46 5.03
CA LEU A 122 -5.81 -6.38 6.08
C LEU A 122 -7.12 -7.02 5.59
N HIS A 123 -7.53 -8.14 6.18
CA HIS A 123 -8.76 -8.85 5.80
C HIS A 123 -9.99 -8.23 6.46
N GLU A 124 -9.87 -7.83 7.72
CA GLU A 124 -10.98 -7.29 8.49
C GLU A 124 -11.23 -5.80 8.17
N GLU A 125 -12.49 -5.45 7.96
CA GLU A 125 -12.91 -4.06 7.69
C GLU A 125 -12.43 -3.10 8.79
N LYS A 126 -12.59 -3.48 10.07
CA LYS A 126 -12.13 -2.67 11.22
C LYS A 126 -10.64 -2.33 11.16
N ASP A 127 -9.81 -3.25 10.63
CA ASP A 127 -8.37 -3.06 10.54
C ASP A 127 -8.03 -2.13 9.35
N LYS A 128 -8.75 -2.26 8.22
CA LYS A 128 -8.67 -1.31 7.11
C LYS A 128 -9.04 0.10 7.56
N LEU A 129 -10.15 0.24 8.30
CA LEU A 129 -10.59 1.52 8.86
C LEU A 129 -9.57 2.10 9.83
N ALA A 130 -8.95 1.26 10.68
CA ALA A 130 -7.92 1.73 11.59
C ALA A 130 -6.71 2.30 10.83
N ALA A 131 -6.28 1.64 9.74
CA ALA A 131 -5.18 2.12 8.91
C ALA A 131 -5.55 3.42 8.16
N LEU A 132 -6.77 3.51 7.61
CA LEU A 132 -7.25 4.74 6.95
C LEU A 132 -7.35 5.90 7.93
N ARG A 133 -7.91 5.69 9.13
CA ARG A 133 -8.02 6.74 10.18
C ARG A 133 -6.65 7.25 10.61
N GLU A 134 -5.66 6.39 10.74
CA GLU A 134 -4.29 6.81 11.05
C GLU A 134 -3.67 7.59 9.87
N ALA A 135 -3.87 7.13 8.63
CA ALA A 135 -3.41 7.86 7.45
C ALA A 135 -4.06 9.26 7.36
N VAL A 136 -5.38 9.37 7.61
CA VAL A 136 -6.09 10.66 7.65
C VAL A 136 -5.56 11.54 8.77
N ARG A 137 -5.40 11.01 9.99
CA ARG A 137 -4.92 11.76 11.15
C ARG A 137 -3.56 12.40 10.92
N VAL A 138 -2.63 11.67 10.32
CA VAL A 138 -1.26 12.18 10.12
C VAL A 138 -1.11 13.05 8.87
N THR A 139 -2.10 13.06 7.97
CA THR A 139 -2.08 13.87 6.76
C THR A 139 -2.68 15.25 7.05
N LYS A 140 -2.01 16.29 6.59
CA LYS A 140 -2.46 17.69 6.75
C LYS A 140 -3.83 17.92 6.11
N PRO A 141 -4.67 18.81 6.64
CA PRO A 141 -5.86 19.28 5.93
C PRO A 141 -5.52 19.79 4.53
N GLY A 142 -6.23 19.28 3.52
CA GLY A 142 -5.92 19.56 2.12
C GLY A 142 -4.76 18.76 1.52
N GLY A 143 -4.07 17.93 2.32
CA GLY A 143 -3.09 16.97 1.84
C GLY A 143 -3.71 15.87 0.97
N ARG A 144 -2.91 14.94 0.49
CA ARG A 144 -3.34 13.86 -0.40
C ARG A 144 -3.01 12.50 0.21
N ILE A 145 -3.96 11.57 0.17
CA ILE A 145 -3.74 10.18 0.55
C ILE A 145 -3.96 9.32 -0.69
N LEU A 146 -2.94 8.59 -1.09
CA LEU A 146 -3.03 7.64 -2.19
C LEU A 146 -3.07 6.22 -1.62
N VAL A 147 -4.10 5.47 -1.97
CA VAL A 147 -4.35 4.13 -1.44
C VAL A 147 -4.34 3.10 -2.55
N ALA A 148 -3.65 1.96 -2.35
CA ALA A 148 -3.67 0.86 -3.29
C ALA A 148 -4.50 -0.32 -2.76
N TYR A 149 -5.33 -0.88 -3.64
CA TYR A 149 -6.13 -2.07 -3.40
C TYR A 149 -5.90 -3.13 -4.47
N ILE A 150 -6.14 -4.39 -4.14
CA ILE A 150 -6.25 -5.46 -5.14
C ILE A 150 -7.74 -5.61 -5.47
N MET A 151 -8.07 -5.39 -6.75
CA MET A 151 -9.45 -5.44 -7.20
C MET A 151 -9.94 -6.88 -7.37
N ASN A 152 -11.12 -7.16 -6.80
CA ASN A 152 -11.80 -8.45 -6.86
C ASN A 152 -11.98 -8.93 -8.30
N GLU A 153 -12.44 -8.06 -9.18
CA GLU A 153 -12.76 -8.37 -10.58
C GLU A 153 -11.55 -8.91 -11.34
N PHE A 154 -10.38 -8.34 -11.11
CA PHE A 154 -9.15 -8.83 -11.74
C PHE A 154 -8.85 -10.27 -11.35
N SER A 155 -8.95 -10.59 -10.05
CA SER A 155 -8.69 -11.94 -9.52
C SER A 155 -9.72 -12.95 -10.04
N VAL A 156 -11.00 -12.58 -10.05
CA VAL A 156 -12.10 -13.43 -10.55
C VAL A 156 -11.94 -13.70 -12.06
N ILE A 157 -11.72 -12.64 -12.86
CA ILE A 157 -11.58 -12.79 -14.31
C ILE A 157 -10.35 -13.63 -14.66
N THR A 158 -9.22 -13.38 -14.03
CA THR A 158 -7.96 -14.07 -14.38
C THR A 158 -7.93 -15.49 -13.84
N TYR A 159 -8.04 -15.69 -12.54
CA TYR A 159 -7.92 -17.00 -11.92
C TYR A 159 -9.17 -17.86 -12.13
N ALA A 160 -10.37 -17.34 -11.79
CA ALA A 160 -11.56 -18.15 -11.83
C ALA A 160 -12.01 -18.47 -13.27
N PHE A 161 -12.15 -17.46 -14.13
CA PHE A 161 -12.67 -17.69 -15.48
C PHE A 161 -11.61 -18.05 -16.51
N LYS A 162 -10.55 -17.25 -16.66
CA LYS A 162 -9.54 -17.46 -17.70
C LYS A 162 -8.73 -18.73 -17.46
N GLU A 163 -8.37 -19.03 -16.21
CA GLU A 163 -7.64 -20.23 -15.81
C GLU A 163 -8.58 -21.41 -15.48
N LYS A 164 -9.91 -21.22 -15.57
CA LYS A 164 -10.96 -22.24 -15.45
C LYS A 164 -11.10 -22.86 -14.05
N HIS A 165 -10.80 -22.11 -13.00
CA HIS A 165 -10.94 -22.54 -11.60
C HIS A 165 -12.29 -22.15 -10.97
N ILE A 166 -13.26 -21.61 -11.75
CA ILE A 166 -14.51 -21.05 -11.22
C ILE A 166 -15.32 -22.04 -10.38
N LEU A 167 -15.47 -23.29 -10.85
CA LEU A 167 -16.26 -24.30 -10.15
C LEU A 167 -15.58 -24.73 -8.84
N GLU A 168 -14.28 -24.95 -8.88
CA GLU A 168 -13.46 -25.27 -7.71
C GLU A 168 -13.53 -24.12 -6.68
N ALA A 169 -13.34 -22.89 -7.13
CA ALA A 169 -13.36 -21.71 -6.26
C ALA A 169 -14.72 -21.51 -5.55
N LEU A 170 -15.83 -21.80 -6.23
CA LEU A 170 -17.16 -21.77 -5.62
C LEU A 170 -17.35 -22.93 -4.63
N GLN A 171 -16.94 -24.15 -4.99
CA GLN A 171 -17.09 -25.35 -4.14
C GLN A 171 -16.28 -25.25 -2.86
N GLU A 172 -15.07 -24.68 -2.93
CA GLU A 172 -14.19 -24.51 -1.78
C GLU A 172 -14.51 -23.25 -0.95
N GLY A 173 -15.46 -22.44 -1.42
CA GLY A 173 -15.87 -21.20 -0.77
C GLY A 173 -14.80 -20.11 -0.82
N MET A 174 -13.94 -20.15 -1.83
CA MET A 174 -13.00 -19.07 -2.16
C MET A 174 -13.73 -17.87 -2.76
N LEU A 175 -14.88 -18.12 -3.42
CA LEU A 175 -15.79 -17.12 -3.94
C LEU A 175 -17.18 -17.30 -3.33
N THR A 176 -17.87 -16.20 -3.11
CA THR A 176 -19.29 -16.17 -2.82
C THR A 176 -20.11 -16.44 -4.09
N GLU A 177 -21.43 -16.63 -3.97
CA GLU A 177 -22.35 -16.86 -5.12
C GLU A 177 -22.36 -15.66 -6.09
N ASP A 178 -22.11 -14.45 -5.59
CA ASP A 178 -21.99 -13.23 -6.38
C ASP A 178 -20.52 -12.92 -6.79
N TYR A 179 -19.63 -13.92 -6.70
CA TYR A 179 -18.23 -13.88 -7.11
C TYR A 179 -17.35 -12.88 -6.31
N HIS A 180 -17.65 -12.64 -5.05
CA HIS A 180 -16.76 -11.91 -4.17
C HIS A 180 -15.69 -12.84 -3.59
N CYS A 181 -14.42 -12.45 -3.65
CA CYS A 181 -13.31 -13.20 -3.05
C CYS A 181 -13.43 -13.21 -1.53
N THR A 182 -13.39 -14.40 -0.95
CA THR A 182 -13.35 -14.58 0.51
C THR A 182 -11.91 -14.63 1.02
N SER A 183 -11.71 -14.61 2.34
CA SER A 183 -10.39 -14.81 2.93
C SER A 183 -9.75 -16.18 2.61
N LYS A 184 -10.56 -17.16 2.16
CA LYS A 184 -10.04 -18.46 1.68
C LYS A 184 -9.39 -18.37 0.30
N ALA A 185 -9.73 -17.37 -0.51
CA ALA A 185 -9.15 -17.20 -1.83
C ALA A 185 -7.65 -16.92 -1.76
N ASN A 186 -7.23 -16.15 -0.76
CA ASN A 186 -5.81 -15.91 -0.49
C ASN A 186 -5.60 -15.53 0.97
N PRO A 187 -4.75 -16.25 1.72
CA PRO A 187 -4.51 -15.96 3.14
C PRO A 187 -3.67 -14.69 3.37
N LEU A 188 -2.98 -14.19 2.34
CA LEU A 188 -2.11 -13.01 2.43
C LEU A 188 -2.75 -11.76 1.86
N TYR A 189 -3.66 -11.91 0.89
CA TYR A 189 -4.21 -10.79 0.13
C TYR A 189 -5.73 -10.75 0.23
N SER A 190 -6.22 -9.59 0.60
CA SER A 190 -7.65 -9.25 0.57
C SER A 190 -7.95 -8.52 -0.74
N MET A 191 -8.97 -9.00 -1.45
CA MET A 191 -9.49 -8.38 -2.66
C MET A 191 -10.76 -7.62 -2.33
N VAL A 192 -10.93 -6.47 -2.94
CA VAL A 192 -12.09 -5.59 -2.70
C VAL A 192 -12.74 -5.19 -4.02
N ARG A 193 -14.02 -4.83 -3.97
CA ARG A 193 -14.75 -4.18 -5.06
C ARG A 193 -14.78 -2.67 -4.85
N LEU A 194 -15.18 -1.95 -5.87
CA LEU A 194 -15.32 -0.49 -5.77
C LEU A 194 -16.31 -0.08 -4.67
N GLU A 195 -17.44 -0.78 -4.56
CA GLU A 195 -18.44 -0.55 -3.53
C GLU A 195 -17.92 -0.74 -2.10
N ASP A 196 -16.98 -1.68 -1.89
CA ASP A 196 -16.32 -1.88 -0.58
C ASP A 196 -15.45 -0.68 -0.23
N ILE A 197 -14.71 -0.16 -1.21
CA ILE A 197 -13.87 1.04 -1.04
C ILE A 197 -14.75 2.24 -0.71
N GLU A 198 -15.83 2.47 -1.47
CA GLU A 198 -16.78 3.55 -1.21
C GLU A 198 -17.47 3.43 0.15
N ALA A 199 -17.70 2.20 0.64
CA ALA A 199 -18.25 1.97 1.96
C ALA A 199 -17.26 2.32 3.07
N LEU A 200 -15.96 2.06 2.87
CA LEU A 200 -14.89 2.47 3.78
C LEU A 200 -14.75 3.99 3.84
N ASP A 201 -14.83 4.68 2.71
CA ASP A 201 -14.66 6.14 2.61
C ASP A 201 -15.80 6.92 3.28
N ARG A 202 -16.98 6.30 3.46
CA ARG A 202 -18.15 6.90 4.13
C ARG A 202 -18.11 6.82 5.66
N GLN A 203 -17.17 6.10 6.27
CA GLN A 203 -17.04 5.86 7.72
C GLN A 203 -15.93 6.72 8.34
#